data_540dd5db97ce71bd227b04a7dfc3dd32
#
_entry.id   540dd5db97ce71bd227b04a7dfc3dd32
#
_cell.length_a   1.000
_cell.length_b   1.000
_cell.length_c   1.000
_cell.angle_alpha   90.00
_cell.angle_beta   90.00
_cell.angle_gamma   90.00
#
_symmetry.space_group_name_H-M   'P 1'
#
loop_
_entity.id
_entity.type
_entity.pdbx_description
1 polymer ?
#
loop_
_entity_poly.entity_id
_entity_poly.type
_entity_poly.pdbx_seq_one_letter_code
_entity_poly.pdbx_strand_id
1 'polypeptide(L)'
;MNIAPRRPLFNRRPQSNIYRMFLWVMMILGGIWMIQKLTTGEIKPLFEPTPTPTRAVESFLLEGEANFTAGNLNNAITAYQEAVRVNPNDAVTWAKLARIQTYSSAFLITNAEKKERLLLALESARRAVELAPDDSTAHAILAFTLDWNANTSIYSDDLRQVDKFLVEAEQESLMALQKDNTNTLALAYYAEVLLDQQKWDLAEQFINQALEREDSNQMDVYRVNAAVLETLGQYNLAIPEYDKAIAIEPNFTFLYLRAGANYRRLALAILDPKAARPVYEKSLEYFQKAALINEQIGVKDPTPYLSISRTYSQLGEFFAAALNVQAALEFEPTNPDIYGQLGVVYFRSRNYEGSIFSLKCAIRGCSGDDSCLGRGLEKCNSALGPEYSENTIIGLPISPNTIVYYYIYGSVLSALSRPRDNKCGEANQIFSEVRAELVANPDAYTDGYQTIINIVQAGEAICQSLAEDGAPASSVLGEAVTSTPEVGVSDMTATPTP
;
A
#
# COMPACT_ATOMS: atom_id res chain seq x y z
N MET A 1 -96.32 6.79 -13.64
CA MET A 1 -95.16 6.20 -14.31
C MET A 1 -94.72 5.01 -13.54
N ASN A 2 -95.08 3.81 -14.04
CA ASN A 2 -94.74 2.56 -13.39
C ASN A 2 -93.43 2.08 -13.82
N ILE A 3 -92.43 2.02 -12.93
CA ILE A 3 -91.09 1.46 -13.22
C ILE A 3 -91.12 -0.02 -12.81
N ALA A 4 -91.08 -0.92 -13.83
CA ALA A 4 -91.01 -2.34 -13.59
C ALA A 4 -89.65 -2.76 -13.07
N PRO A 5 -89.51 -3.70 -12.15
CA PRO A 5 -88.21 -4.15 -11.63
C PRO A 5 -87.48 -4.96 -12.70
N ARG A 6 -86.19 -4.60 -12.96
CA ARG A 6 -85.28 -5.35 -13.84
C ARG A 6 -84.94 -6.72 -13.23
N ARG A 7 -85.25 -7.78 -13.96
CA ARG A 7 -84.87 -9.16 -13.55
C ARG A 7 -83.35 -9.32 -13.67
N PRO A 8 -82.68 -9.97 -12.73
CA PRO A 8 -81.26 -10.26 -12.84
C PRO A 8 -80.95 -11.27 -13.96
N LEU A 9 -80.02 -10.94 -14.85
CA LEU A 9 -79.69 -11.68 -16.07
C LEU A 9 -78.92 -12.98 -15.87
N PHE A 10 -78.49 -13.30 -14.65
CA PHE A 10 -77.69 -14.51 -14.39
C PHE A 10 -78.15 -15.22 -13.11
N ASN A 11 -79.13 -16.10 -13.28
CA ASN A 11 -79.46 -17.09 -12.29
C ASN A 11 -79.28 -18.50 -12.85
N ARG A 12 -78.02 -18.86 -13.12
CA ARG A 12 -77.63 -20.27 -13.38
C ARG A 12 -77.06 -20.85 -12.09
N ARG A 13 -77.82 -21.69 -11.43
CA ARG A 13 -77.30 -22.60 -10.39
C ARG A 13 -76.18 -23.42 -11.09
N PRO A 14 -74.98 -23.49 -10.55
CA PRO A 14 -73.94 -24.35 -11.08
C PRO A 14 -74.39 -25.81 -10.85
N GLN A 15 -74.84 -26.43 -11.89
CA GLN A 15 -74.99 -27.88 -11.86
C GLN A 15 -73.55 -28.44 -11.86
N SER A 16 -73.16 -28.99 -10.71
CA SER A 16 -71.90 -29.76 -10.63
C SER A 16 -72.01 -31.01 -11.44
N ASN A 17 -71.31 -31.00 -12.57
CA ASN A 17 -71.23 -32.21 -13.42
C ASN A 17 -70.35 -33.24 -12.70
N ILE A 18 -70.96 -34.35 -12.29
CA ILE A 18 -70.27 -35.43 -11.53
C ILE A 18 -69.05 -35.96 -12.26
N TYR A 19 -69.05 -35.96 -13.59
CA TYR A 19 -67.91 -36.39 -14.41
C TYR A 19 -66.73 -35.38 -14.33
N ARG A 20 -67.01 -34.08 -14.20
CA ARG A 20 -65.96 -33.06 -13.98
C ARG A 20 -65.38 -33.19 -12.58
N MET A 21 -66.18 -33.47 -11.56
CA MET A 21 -65.73 -33.67 -10.19
C MET A 21 -64.84 -34.92 -10.13
N PHE A 22 -65.26 -36.02 -10.77
CA PHE A 22 -64.46 -37.22 -10.85
C PHE A 22 -63.14 -37.04 -11.57
N LEU A 23 -63.12 -36.25 -12.65
CA LEU A 23 -61.91 -35.95 -13.40
C LEU A 23 -60.91 -35.13 -12.56
N TRP A 24 -61.37 -34.16 -11.78
CA TRP A 24 -60.55 -33.39 -10.85
C TRP A 24 -59.96 -34.25 -9.73
N VAL A 25 -60.77 -35.13 -9.15
CA VAL A 25 -60.32 -36.09 -8.11
C VAL A 25 -59.26 -37.02 -8.66
N MET A 26 -59.44 -37.55 -9.85
CA MET A 26 -58.43 -38.40 -10.53
C MET A 26 -57.14 -37.63 -10.82
N MET A 27 -57.20 -36.35 -11.26
CA MET A 27 -56.03 -35.52 -11.48
C MET A 27 -55.30 -35.22 -10.17
N ILE A 28 -56.00 -34.97 -9.08
CA ILE A 28 -55.41 -34.75 -7.75
C ILE A 28 -54.71 -36.01 -7.25
N LEU A 29 -55.39 -37.16 -7.34
CA LEU A 29 -54.81 -38.44 -6.92
C LEU A 29 -53.61 -38.84 -7.79
N GLY A 30 -53.68 -38.59 -9.08
CA GLY A 30 -52.55 -38.78 -10.01
C GLY A 30 -51.36 -37.81 -9.70
N GLY A 31 -51.66 -36.59 -9.33
CA GLY A 31 -50.66 -35.60 -8.90
C GLY A 31 -49.97 -35.98 -7.59
N ILE A 32 -50.77 -36.45 -6.59
CA ILE A 32 -50.23 -36.97 -5.33
C ILE A 32 -49.38 -38.22 -5.55
N TRP A 33 -49.82 -39.13 -6.37
CA TRP A 33 -49.04 -40.33 -6.74
C TRP A 33 -47.72 -39.96 -7.45
N MET A 34 -47.78 -39.01 -8.36
CA MET A 34 -46.58 -38.53 -9.07
C MET A 34 -45.58 -37.82 -8.12
N ILE A 35 -46.11 -37.00 -7.16
CA ILE A 35 -45.27 -36.40 -6.13
C ILE A 35 -44.61 -37.45 -5.23
N GLN A 36 -45.38 -38.48 -4.81
CA GLN A 36 -44.83 -39.60 -4.04
C GLN A 36 -43.71 -40.35 -4.78
N LYS A 37 -43.90 -40.61 -6.08
CA LYS A 37 -42.88 -41.28 -6.91
C LYS A 37 -41.66 -40.41 -7.16
N LEU A 38 -41.80 -39.07 -7.25
CA LEU A 38 -40.71 -38.10 -7.30
C LEU A 38 -39.93 -38.01 -5.98
N THR A 39 -40.63 -38.05 -4.83
CA THR A 39 -39.97 -38.00 -3.51
C THR A 39 -39.29 -39.29 -3.12
N THR A 40 -39.76 -40.45 -3.62
CA THR A 40 -39.13 -41.77 -3.42
C THR A 40 -37.97 -42.02 -4.40
N GLY A 41 -37.71 -41.12 -5.35
CA GLY A 41 -36.62 -41.25 -6.33
C GLY A 41 -36.87 -42.30 -7.44
N GLU A 42 -38.10 -42.87 -7.52
CA GLU A 42 -38.42 -43.85 -8.56
C GLU A 42 -38.64 -43.22 -9.95
N ILE A 43 -39.01 -41.93 -9.98
CA ILE A 43 -39.15 -41.13 -11.21
C ILE A 43 -38.23 -39.93 -11.09
N LYS A 44 -37.32 -39.76 -12.02
CA LYS A 44 -36.49 -38.53 -12.06
C LYS A 44 -37.32 -37.38 -12.57
N PRO A 45 -37.25 -36.16 -11.93
CA PRO A 45 -37.91 -34.97 -12.43
C PRO A 45 -37.45 -34.67 -13.88
N LEU A 46 -38.39 -34.28 -14.75
CA LEU A 46 -38.12 -33.96 -16.15
C LEU A 46 -37.17 -32.74 -16.33
N PHE A 47 -36.96 -31.98 -15.26
CA PHE A 47 -36.11 -30.78 -15.20
C PHE A 47 -35.16 -30.87 -14.00
N GLU A 48 -34.51 -32.03 -13.80
CA GLU A 48 -33.33 -32.02 -12.93
C GLU A 48 -32.32 -31.05 -13.53
N PRO A 49 -31.87 -30.03 -12.77
CA PRO A 49 -30.76 -29.20 -13.24
C PRO A 49 -29.60 -30.17 -13.53
N THR A 50 -29.17 -30.22 -14.78
CA THR A 50 -27.94 -30.94 -15.13
C THR A 50 -26.87 -30.42 -14.17
N PRO A 51 -26.18 -31.30 -13.38
CA PRO A 51 -25.12 -30.81 -12.52
C PRO A 51 -24.17 -29.99 -13.41
N THR A 52 -24.04 -28.71 -13.12
CA THR A 52 -23.08 -27.86 -13.82
C THR A 52 -21.75 -28.61 -13.71
N PRO A 53 -21.08 -28.94 -14.81
CA PRO A 53 -19.81 -29.64 -14.73
C PRO A 53 -18.91 -28.82 -13.79
N THR A 54 -18.42 -29.45 -12.74
CA THR A 54 -17.46 -28.83 -11.82
C THR A 54 -16.31 -28.37 -12.68
N ARG A 55 -16.03 -27.07 -12.63
CA ARG A 55 -14.95 -26.48 -13.42
C ARG A 55 -13.65 -27.21 -13.11
N ALA A 56 -12.92 -27.61 -14.12
CA ALA A 56 -11.66 -28.33 -13.94
C ALA A 56 -10.60 -27.49 -13.26
N VAL A 57 -9.73 -28.11 -12.46
CA VAL A 57 -8.64 -27.44 -11.72
C VAL A 57 -7.78 -26.59 -12.67
N GLU A 58 -7.44 -27.17 -13.84
CA GLU A 58 -6.63 -26.51 -14.88
C GLU A 58 -7.21 -25.18 -15.33
N SER A 59 -8.54 -25.06 -15.37
CA SER A 59 -9.21 -23.82 -15.73
C SER A 59 -9.02 -22.72 -14.68
N PHE A 60 -8.99 -23.06 -13.39
CA PHE A 60 -8.68 -22.12 -12.31
C PHE A 60 -7.20 -21.73 -12.33
N LEU A 61 -6.30 -22.68 -12.61
CA LEU A 61 -4.88 -22.40 -12.72
C LEU A 61 -4.58 -21.44 -13.88
N LEU A 62 -5.17 -21.66 -15.05
CA LEU A 62 -5.04 -20.77 -16.21
C LEU A 62 -5.60 -19.36 -15.93
N GLU A 63 -6.75 -19.29 -15.26
CA GLU A 63 -7.32 -18.00 -14.83
C GLU A 63 -6.43 -17.30 -13.82
N GLY A 64 -5.88 -18.05 -12.85
CA GLY A 64 -4.94 -17.53 -11.87
C GLY A 64 -3.69 -16.94 -12.52
N GLU A 65 -3.08 -17.67 -13.46
CA GLU A 65 -1.90 -17.23 -14.20
C GLU A 65 -2.19 -16.00 -15.07
N ALA A 66 -3.30 -16.00 -15.79
CA ALA A 66 -3.71 -14.87 -16.62
C ALA A 66 -3.94 -13.58 -15.78
N ASN A 67 -4.59 -13.72 -14.61
CA ASN A 67 -4.77 -12.60 -13.69
C ASN A 67 -3.46 -12.14 -13.05
N PHE A 68 -2.54 -13.07 -12.74
CA PHE A 68 -1.22 -12.75 -12.21
C PHE A 68 -0.43 -11.89 -13.20
N THR A 69 -0.28 -12.34 -14.44
CA THR A 69 0.40 -11.58 -15.50
C THR A 69 -0.30 -10.25 -15.82
N ALA A 70 -1.63 -10.19 -15.66
CA ALA A 70 -2.38 -8.94 -15.80
C ALA A 70 -2.20 -7.97 -14.61
N GLY A 71 -1.53 -8.37 -13.53
CA GLY A 71 -1.38 -7.58 -12.31
C GLY A 71 -2.61 -7.60 -11.39
N ASN A 72 -3.66 -8.34 -11.75
CA ASN A 72 -4.90 -8.48 -10.97
C ASN A 72 -4.74 -9.52 -9.84
N LEU A 73 -3.86 -9.22 -8.88
CA LEU A 73 -3.42 -10.21 -7.89
C LEU A 73 -4.56 -10.75 -7.01
N ASN A 74 -5.56 -9.94 -6.66
CA ASN A 74 -6.71 -10.43 -5.89
C ASN A 74 -7.53 -11.46 -6.67
N ASN A 75 -7.74 -11.25 -7.97
CA ASN A 75 -8.44 -12.22 -8.81
C ASN A 75 -7.59 -13.49 -9.02
N ALA A 76 -6.26 -13.33 -9.16
CA ALA A 76 -5.34 -14.47 -9.22
C ALA A 76 -5.43 -15.31 -7.93
N ILE A 77 -5.38 -14.68 -6.75
CA ILE A 77 -5.53 -15.35 -5.45
C ILE A 77 -6.85 -16.11 -5.39
N THR A 78 -7.97 -15.48 -5.77
CA THR A 78 -9.29 -16.14 -5.77
C THR A 78 -9.30 -17.37 -6.66
N ALA A 79 -8.73 -17.29 -7.87
CA ALA A 79 -8.65 -18.41 -8.79
C ALA A 79 -7.80 -19.57 -8.22
N TYR A 80 -6.63 -19.26 -7.64
CA TYR A 80 -5.79 -20.29 -7.02
C TYR A 80 -6.41 -20.86 -5.73
N GLN A 81 -7.16 -20.09 -4.94
CA GLN A 81 -7.93 -20.58 -3.81
C GLN A 81 -9.00 -21.59 -4.24
N GLU A 82 -9.70 -21.33 -5.36
CA GLU A 82 -10.63 -22.31 -5.93
C GLU A 82 -9.91 -23.56 -6.46
N ALA A 83 -8.72 -23.40 -7.06
CA ALA A 83 -7.91 -24.53 -7.50
C ALA A 83 -7.53 -25.46 -6.33
N VAL A 84 -7.01 -24.91 -5.22
CA VAL A 84 -6.65 -25.71 -4.03
C VAL A 84 -7.87 -26.25 -3.29
N ARG A 85 -9.03 -25.58 -3.39
CA ARG A 85 -10.29 -26.12 -2.86
C ARG A 85 -10.74 -27.37 -3.59
N VAL A 86 -10.55 -27.43 -4.91
CA VAL A 86 -10.90 -28.59 -5.74
C VAL A 86 -9.85 -29.68 -5.61
N ASN A 87 -8.56 -29.32 -5.56
CA ASN A 87 -7.44 -30.26 -5.38
C ASN A 87 -6.55 -29.84 -4.18
N PRO A 88 -6.93 -30.16 -2.94
CA PRO A 88 -6.23 -29.69 -1.73
C PRO A 88 -4.85 -30.35 -1.50
N ASN A 89 -4.49 -31.36 -2.28
CA ASN A 89 -3.22 -32.10 -2.12
C ASN A 89 -2.16 -31.71 -3.17
N ASP A 90 -2.39 -30.65 -3.93
CA ASP A 90 -1.44 -30.15 -4.91
C ASP A 90 -0.49 -29.13 -4.29
N ALA A 91 0.70 -29.55 -3.90
CA ALA A 91 1.73 -28.72 -3.29
C ALA A 91 2.16 -27.57 -4.21
N VAL A 92 2.25 -27.80 -5.52
CA VAL A 92 2.66 -26.77 -6.49
C VAL A 92 1.66 -25.62 -6.54
N THR A 93 0.36 -25.94 -6.53
CA THR A 93 -0.69 -24.90 -6.49
C THR A 93 -0.67 -24.11 -5.18
N TRP A 94 -0.44 -24.76 -4.04
CA TRP A 94 -0.28 -24.08 -2.75
C TRP A 94 0.95 -23.15 -2.74
N ALA A 95 2.09 -23.59 -3.28
CA ALA A 95 3.29 -22.77 -3.40
C ALA A 95 3.06 -21.54 -4.29
N LYS A 96 2.40 -21.71 -5.44
CA LYS A 96 2.01 -20.58 -6.32
C LYS A 96 1.08 -19.60 -5.61
N LEU A 97 0.06 -20.10 -4.90
CA LEU A 97 -0.85 -19.26 -4.11
C LEU A 97 -0.09 -18.46 -3.08
N ALA A 98 0.83 -19.06 -2.32
CA ALA A 98 1.66 -18.40 -1.34
C ALA A 98 2.49 -17.26 -1.95
N ARG A 99 3.18 -17.55 -3.08
CA ARG A 99 3.99 -16.53 -3.78
C ARG A 99 3.14 -15.34 -4.23
N ILE A 100 1.97 -15.57 -4.80
CA ILE A 100 1.07 -14.50 -5.25
C ILE A 100 0.51 -13.71 -4.07
N GLN A 101 0.11 -14.37 -2.98
CA GLN A 101 -0.33 -13.71 -1.76
C GLN A 101 0.77 -12.83 -1.18
N THR A 102 2.02 -13.29 -1.18
CA THR A 102 3.19 -12.52 -0.74
C THR A 102 3.35 -11.25 -1.57
N TYR A 103 3.43 -11.36 -2.90
CA TYR A 103 3.51 -10.17 -3.77
C TYR A 103 2.32 -9.22 -3.64
N SER A 104 1.12 -9.77 -3.43
CA SER A 104 -0.09 -8.94 -3.30
C SER A 104 -0.06 -8.05 -2.05
N SER A 105 0.74 -8.38 -1.03
CA SER A 105 0.90 -7.55 0.15
C SER A 105 1.51 -6.18 -0.17
N ALA A 106 2.35 -6.09 -1.20
CA ALA A 106 2.95 -4.83 -1.65
C ALA A 106 1.94 -3.83 -2.22
N PHE A 107 0.73 -4.29 -2.60
CA PHE A 107 -0.35 -3.45 -3.13
C PHE A 107 -1.38 -3.04 -2.06
N LEU A 108 -1.18 -3.44 -0.81
CA LEU A 108 -2.04 -3.09 0.31
C LEU A 108 -1.50 -1.83 1.01
N ILE A 109 -2.40 -1.02 1.54
CA ILE A 109 -2.06 0.28 2.11
C ILE A 109 -1.65 0.14 3.57
N THR A 110 -2.51 -0.50 4.38
CA THR A 110 -2.32 -0.55 5.83
C THR A 110 -1.44 -1.72 6.27
N ASN A 111 -0.66 -1.51 7.34
CA ASN A 111 0.15 -2.57 7.94
C ASN A 111 -0.72 -3.74 8.45
N ALA A 112 -1.95 -3.47 8.87
CA ALA A 112 -2.89 -4.52 9.29
C ALA A 112 -3.28 -5.44 8.13
N GLU A 113 -3.65 -4.88 6.98
CA GLU A 113 -3.98 -5.65 5.77
C GLU A 113 -2.77 -6.41 5.23
N LYS A 114 -1.58 -5.76 5.21
CA LYS A 114 -0.32 -6.41 4.83
C LYS A 114 -0.03 -7.62 5.71
N LYS A 115 -0.12 -7.44 7.03
CA LYS A 115 0.09 -8.51 8.01
C LYS A 115 -0.86 -9.67 7.80
N GLU A 116 -2.16 -9.40 7.65
CA GLU A 116 -3.15 -10.44 7.40
C GLU A 116 -2.83 -11.21 6.10
N ARG A 117 -2.53 -10.50 5.02
CA ARG A 117 -2.19 -11.11 3.72
C ARG A 117 -0.93 -11.96 3.80
N LEU A 118 0.12 -11.47 4.47
CA LEU A 118 1.37 -12.19 4.62
C LEU A 118 1.22 -13.43 5.53
N LEU A 119 0.38 -13.39 6.54
CA LEU A 119 0.07 -14.57 7.36
C LEU A 119 -0.70 -15.63 6.57
N LEU A 120 -1.65 -15.23 5.71
CA LEU A 120 -2.33 -16.16 4.78
C LEU A 120 -1.34 -16.77 3.77
N ALA A 121 -0.39 -15.98 3.27
CA ALA A 121 0.68 -16.48 2.41
C ALA A 121 1.54 -17.53 3.14
N LEU A 122 1.89 -17.27 4.38
CA LEU A 122 2.69 -18.17 5.22
C LEU A 122 1.95 -19.51 5.48
N GLU A 123 0.64 -19.45 5.73
CA GLU A 123 -0.20 -20.66 5.86
C GLU A 123 -0.17 -21.50 4.57
N SER A 124 -0.34 -20.83 3.42
CA SER A 124 -0.30 -21.49 2.12
C SER A 124 1.06 -22.11 1.81
N ALA A 125 2.17 -21.40 2.14
CA ALA A 125 3.53 -21.88 1.93
C ALA A 125 3.85 -23.09 2.84
N ARG A 126 3.48 -23.04 4.12
CA ARG A 126 3.62 -24.18 5.04
C ARG A 126 2.84 -25.40 4.55
N ARG A 127 1.63 -25.18 4.02
CA ARG A 127 0.84 -26.26 3.44
C ARG A 127 1.52 -26.89 2.22
N ALA A 128 2.19 -26.11 1.38
CA ALA A 128 2.97 -26.64 0.27
C ALA A 128 4.11 -27.57 0.75
N VAL A 129 4.87 -27.14 1.76
CA VAL A 129 5.96 -27.94 2.35
C VAL A 129 5.44 -29.21 3.05
N GLU A 130 4.31 -29.13 3.79
CA GLU A 130 3.66 -30.30 4.39
C GLU A 130 3.30 -31.38 3.37
N LEU A 131 2.83 -30.96 2.19
CA LEU A 131 2.43 -31.87 1.11
C LEU A 131 3.63 -32.43 0.33
N ALA A 132 4.70 -31.66 0.22
CA ALA A 132 5.90 -32.01 -0.54
C ALA A 132 7.19 -31.64 0.24
N PRO A 133 7.52 -32.35 1.32
CA PRO A 133 8.65 -32.01 2.19
C PRO A 133 10.04 -32.21 1.55
N ASP A 134 10.09 -32.82 0.38
CA ASP A 134 11.31 -32.99 -0.40
C ASP A 134 11.39 -32.05 -1.62
N ASP A 135 10.41 -31.16 -1.80
CA ASP A 135 10.39 -30.19 -2.91
C ASP A 135 11.18 -28.93 -2.54
N SER A 136 12.29 -28.70 -3.23
CA SER A 136 13.13 -27.52 -3.09
C SER A 136 12.37 -26.23 -3.33
N THR A 137 11.46 -26.20 -4.31
CA THR A 137 10.69 -24.99 -4.63
C THR A 137 9.68 -24.65 -3.54
N ALA A 138 9.05 -25.65 -2.92
CA ALA A 138 8.14 -25.43 -1.79
C ALA A 138 8.89 -24.78 -0.60
N HIS A 139 10.07 -25.27 -0.26
CA HIS A 139 10.92 -24.68 0.78
C HIS A 139 11.41 -23.26 0.41
N ALA A 140 11.79 -23.04 -0.85
CA ALA A 140 12.20 -21.73 -1.34
C ALA A 140 11.06 -20.69 -1.24
N ILE A 141 9.83 -21.06 -1.60
CA ILE A 141 8.65 -20.19 -1.45
C ILE A 141 8.32 -19.94 0.03
N LEU A 142 8.49 -20.95 0.89
CA LEU A 142 8.31 -20.73 2.34
C LEU A 142 9.35 -19.77 2.89
N ALA A 143 10.61 -19.89 2.50
CA ALA A 143 11.66 -18.96 2.87
C ALA A 143 11.34 -17.52 2.44
N PHE A 144 10.96 -17.32 1.17
CA PHE A 144 10.52 -16.06 0.61
C PHE A 144 9.34 -15.45 1.38
N THR A 145 8.34 -16.27 1.72
CA THR A 145 7.16 -15.81 2.45
C THR A 145 7.49 -15.43 3.89
N LEU A 146 8.39 -16.17 4.56
CA LEU A 146 8.89 -15.86 5.90
C LEU A 146 9.69 -14.56 5.91
N ASP A 147 10.54 -14.35 4.93
CA ASP A 147 11.34 -13.15 4.75
C ASP A 147 10.45 -11.91 4.63
N TRP A 148 9.44 -11.94 3.78
CA TRP A 148 8.47 -10.84 3.65
C TRP A 148 7.59 -10.64 4.91
N ASN A 149 7.38 -11.68 5.72
CA ASN A 149 6.78 -11.55 7.04
C ASN A 149 7.72 -10.88 8.05
N ALA A 150 9.03 -10.87 7.84
CA ALA A 150 10.02 -10.23 8.70
C ALA A 150 10.05 -8.69 8.57
N ASN A 151 8.90 -8.09 8.26
CA ASN A 151 8.78 -6.66 7.99
C ASN A 151 8.77 -5.85 9.30
N THR A 152 9.81 -5.03 9.49
CA THR A 152 9.98 -4.18 10.68
C THR A 152 8.88 -3.13 10.85
N SER A 153 8.28 -2.65 9.76
CA SER A 153 7.18 -1.68 9.82
C SER A 153 5.88 -2.32 10.33
N ILE A 154 5.69 -3.63 10.08
CA ILE A 154 4.53 -4.39 10.55
C ILE A 154 4.69 -4.79 12.02
N TYR A 155 5.92 -5.11 12.44
CA TYR A 155 6.25 -5.58 13.78
C TYR A 155 7.14 -4.60 14.54
N SER A 156 6.90 -3.29 14.38
CA SER A 156 7.66 -2.22 15.06
C SER A 156 7.70 -2.39 16.58
N ASP A 157 6.66 -2.96 17.17
CA ASP A 157 6.53 -3.19 18.60
C ASP A 157 7.10 -4.56 19.06
N ASP A 158 7.44 -5.45 18.12
CA ASP A 158 7.99 -6.78 18.42
C ASP A 158 9.07 -7.21 17.42
N LEU A 159 10.24 -6.58 17.49
CA LEU A 159 11.40 -6.91 16.64
C LEU A 159 11.88 -8.35 16.82
N ARG A 160 11.61 -8.98 17.98
CA ARG A 160 11.94 -10.40 18.18
C ARG A 160 11.13 -11.32 17.26
N GLN A 161 9.94 -10.90 16.83
CA GLN A 161 9.17 -11.65 15.84
C GLN A 161 9.80 -11.54 14.45
N VAL A 162 10.36 -10.39 14.10
CA VAL A 162 11.15 -10.21 12.86
C VAL A 162 12.34 -11.17 12.85
N ASP A 163 13.13 -11.17 13.92
CA ASP A 163 14.30 -12.06 14.04
C ASP A 163 13.91 -13.55 13.90
N LYS A 164 12.79 -13.97 14.48
CA LYS A 164 12.29 -15.34 14.33
C LYS A 164 11.96 -15.70 12.90
N PHE A 165 11.28 -14.80 12.17
CA PHE A 165 10.98 -15.02 10.78
C PHE A 165 12.24 -15.11 9.92
N LEU A 166 13.22 -14.23 10.12
CA LEU A 166 14.49 -14.29 9.41
C LEU A 166 15.29 -15.57 9.67
N VAL A 167 15.30 -16.04 10.93
CA VAL A 167 15.97 -17.30 11.27
C VAL A 167 15.28 -18.51 10.63
N GLU A 168 13.94 -18.55 10.66
CA GLU A 168 13.16 -19.60 10.01
C GLU A 168 13.34 -19.53 8.48
N ALA A 169 13.35 -18.33 7.88
CA ALA A 169 13.59 -18.11 6.45
C ALA A 169 14.97 -18.65 6.01
N GLU A 170 16.01 -18.38 6.79
CA GLU A 170 17.35 -18.92 6.52
C GLU A 170 17.38 -20.45 6.57
N GLN A 171 16.71 -21.05 7.58
CA GLN A 171 16.63 -22.52 7.69
C GLN A 171 15.90 -23.15 6.48
N GLU A 172 14.80 -22.55 6.06
CA GLU A 172 14.04 -23.04 4.91
C GLU A 172 14.80 -22.84 3.58
N SER A 173 15.56 -21.72 3.44
CA SER A 173 16.44 -21.51 2.30
C SER A 173 17.53 -22.57 2.20
N LEU A 174 18.18 -22.88 3.33
CA LEU A 174 19.20 -23.94 3.38
C LEU A 174 18.58 -25.31 3.10
N MET A 175 17.37 -25.58 3.57
CA MET A 175 16.66 -26.82 3.27
C MET A 175 16.35 -26.92 1.77
N ALA A 176 15.88 -25.83 1.15
CA ALA A 176 15.65 -25.77 -0.30
C ALA A 176 16.92 -26.14 -1.08
N LEU A 177 18.06 -25.52 -0.75
CA LEU A 177 19.34 -25.80 -1.41
C LEU A 177 19.91 -27.20 -1.08
N GLN A 178 19.58 -27.75 0.08
CA GLN A 178 19.92 -29.15 0.41
C GLN A 178 19.14 -30.15 -0.45
N LYS A 179 17.87 -29.84 -0.76
CA LYS A 179 17.03 -30.69 -1.63
C LYS A 179 17.45 -30.58 -3.10
N ASP A 180 17.72 -29.34 -3.55
CA ASP A 180 18.23 -29.09 -4.90
C ASP A 180 19.09 -27.80 -4.91
N ASN A 181 20.40 -27.97 -4.93
CA ASN A 181 21.37 -26.86 -4.97
C ASN A 181 21.44 -26.18 -6.35
N THR A 182 20.70 -26.67 -7.32
CA THR A 182 20.61 -26.05 -8.65
C THR A 182 19.34 -25.24 -8.86
N ASN A 183 18.43 -25.24 -7.89
CA ASN A 183 17.19 -24.49 -7.96
C ASN A 183 17.45 -22.98 -7.94
N THR A 184 17.20 -22.32 -9.08
CA THR A 184 17.45 -20.91 -9.31
C THR A 184 16.64 -20.01 -8.36
N LEU A 185 15.37 -20.34 -8.11
CA LEU A 185 14.54 -19.59 -7.14
C LEU A 185 15.05 -19.74 -5.70
N ALA A 186 15.52 -20.92 -5.32
CA ALA A 186 16.08 -21.14 -3.99
C ALA A 186 17.34 -20.29 -3.76
N LEU A 187 18.22 -20.19 -4.78
CA LEU A 187 19.39 -19.31 -4.74
C LEU A 187 19.00 -17.84 -4.61
N ALA A 188 18.02 -17.40 -5.42
CA ALA A 188 17.56 -16.00 -5.42
C ALA A 188 16.90 -15.61 -4.09
N TYR A 189 15.97 -16.41 -3.57
CA TYR A 189 15.30 -16.11 -2.31
C TYR A 189 16.25 -16.24 -1.10
N TYR A 190 17.23 -17.15 -1.14
CA TYR A 190 18.25 -17.17 -0.10
C TYR A 190 19.11 -15.91 -0.12
N ALA A 191 19.44 -15.38 -1.30
CA ALA A 191 20.12 -14.10 -1.41
C ALA A 191 19.29 -12.95 -0.82
N GLU A 192 17.97 -12.97 -0.98
CA GLU A 192 17.06 -11.98 -0.39
C GLU A 192 17.04 -12.06 1.14
N VAL A 193 16.89 -13.25 1.71
CA VAL A 193 16.98 -13.48 3.17
C VAL A 193 18.32 -12.99 3.74
N LEU A 194 19.43 -13.28 3.04
CA LEU A 194 20.76 -12.82 3.46
C LEU A 194 20.90 -11.29 3.39
N LEU A 195 20.25 -10.67 2.42
CA LEU A 195 20.20 -9.22 2.27
C LEU A 195 19.51 -8.56 3.47
N ASP A 196 18.36 -9.09 3.90
CA ASP A 196 17.60 -8.58 5.03
C ASP A 196 18.27 -8.87 6.38
N GLN A 197 19.08 -9.92 6.44
CA GLN A 197 20.00 -10.18 7.56
C GLN A 197 21.28 -9.33 7.53
N GLN A 198 21.42 -8.40 6.57
CA GLN A 198 22.61 -7.56 6.38
C GLN A 198 23.91 -8.34 6.07
N LYS A 199 23.78 -9.56 5.55
CA LYS A 199 24.89 -10.40 5.09
C LYS A 199 25.18 -10.15 3.60
N TRP A 200 25.49 -8.92 3.24
CA TRP A 200 25.50 -8.39 1.85
C TRP A 200 26.45 -9.14 0.92
N ASP A 201 27.66 -9.48 1.37
CA ASP A 201 28.64 -10.20 0.54
C ASP A 201 28.14 -11.61 0.16
N LEU A 202 27.44 -12.28 1.07
CA LEU A 202 26.83 -13.58 0.81
C LEU A 202 25.61 -13.43 -0.10
N ALA A 203 24.77 -12.40 0.10
CA ALA A 203 23.65 -12.13 -0.78
C ALA A 203 24.11 -11.94 -2.22
N GLU A 204 25.18 -11.14 -2.46
CA GLU A 204 25.78 -10.96 -3.79
C GLU A 204 26.31 -12.28 -4.37
N GLN A 205 26.94 -13.10 -3.56
CA GLN A 205 27.46 -14.40 -4.00
C GLN A 205 26.34 -15.35 -4.45
N PHE A 206 25.24 -15.46 -3.71
CA PHE A 206 24.14 -16.36 -4.03
C PHE A 206 23.32 -15.87 -5.22
N ILE A 207 23.07 -14.54 -5.33
CA ILE A 207 22.36 -14.02 -6.50
C ILE A 207 23.17 -14.16 -7.78
N ASN A 208 24.49 -14.01 -7.72
CA ASN A 208 25.36 -14.26 -8.87
C ASN A 208 25.30 -15.73 -9.31
N GLN A 209 25.24 -16.69 -8.36
CA GLN A 209 25.04 -18.10 -8.71
C GLN A 209 23.68 -18.32 -9.38
N ALA A 210 22.60 -17.64 -8.94
CA ALA A 210 21.30 -17.71 -9.60
C ALA A 210 21.34 -17.16 -11.03
N LEU A 211 22.05 -16.05 -11.26
CA LEU A 211 22.19 -15.43 -12.58
C LEU A 211 22.98 -16.29 -13.58
N GLU A 212 23.90 -17.13 -13.11
CA GLU A 212 24.67 -18.05 -13.94
C GLU A 212 23.86 -19.29 -14.44
N ARG A 213 22.63 -19.49 -13.92
CA ARG A 213 21.77 -20.61 -14.34
C ARG A 213 21.12 -20.35 -15.69
N GLU A 214 20.88 -21.44 -16.45
CA GLU A 214 20.21 -21.36 -17.76
C GLU A 214 18.76 -20.85 -17.67
N ASP A 215 18.09 -21.10 -16.55
CA ASP A 215 16.72 -20.67 -16.25
C ASP A 215 16.65 -19.38 -15.43
N SER A 216 17.71 -18.58 -15.41
CA SER A 216 17.80 -17.32 -14.66
C SER A 216 16.87 -16.20 -15.16
N ASN A 217 16.27 -16.36 -16.34
CA ASN A 217 15.35 -15.38 -16.92
C ASN A 217 13.99 -15.41 -16.21
N GLN A 218 14.01 -15.05 -14.92
CA GLN A 218 12.85 -15.00 -14.04
C GLN A 218 12.78 -13.63 -13.36
N MET A 219 11.55 -13.11 -13.20
CA MET A 219 11.30 -11.81 -12.55
C MET A 219 11.94 -11.75 -11.16
N ASP A 220 11.79 -12.82 -10.37
CA ASP A 220 12.34 -12.88 -9.00
C ASP A 220 13.87 -12.75 -8.96
N VAL A 221 14.58 -13.41 -9.88
CA VAL A 221 16.04 -13.35 -9.96
C VAL A 221 16.50 -11.93 -10.23
N TYR A 222 15.92 -11.27 -11.23
CA TYR A 222 16.27 -9.90 -11.57
C TYR A 222 15.87 -8.91 -10.50
N ARG A 223 14.71 -9.09 -9.85
CA ARG A 223 14.25 -8.27 -8.74
C ARG A 223 15.21 -8.34 -7.55
N VAL A 224 15.60 -9.55 -7.15
CA VAL A 224 16.54 -9.74 -6.03
C VAL A 224 17.91 -9.19 -6.37
N ASN A 225 18.42 -9.45 -7.59
CA ASN A 225 19.69 -8.87 -8.02
C ASN A 225 19.66 -7.34 -7.96
N ALA A 226 18.58 -6.73 -8.46
CA ALA A 226 18.40 -5.29 -8.38
C ALA A 226 18.38 -4.79 -6.91
N ALA A 227 17.74 -5.52 -6.00
CA ALA A 227 17.69 -5.17 -4.58
C ALA A 227 19.08 -5.28 -3.91
N VAL A 228 19.87 -6.29 -4.24
CA VAL A 228 21.27 -6.43 -3.77
C VAL A 228 22.11 -5.25 -4.27
N LEU A 229 22.06 -4.95 -5.56
CA LEU A 229 22.79 -3.82 -6.15
C LEU A 229 22.37 -2.47 -5.57
N GLU A 230 21.08 -2.29 -5.33
CA GLU A 230 20.53 -1.08 -4.69
C GLU A 230 21.08 -0.92 -3.26
N THR A 231 21.10 -1.99 -2.47
CA THR A 231 21.62 -1.98 -1.09
C THR A 231 23.12 -1.69 -1.05
N LEU A 232 23.87 -2.16 -2.06
CA LEU A 232 25.29 -1.83 -2.25
C LEU A 232 25.53 -0.40 -2.80
N GLY A 233 24.46 0.39 -3.02
CA GLY A 233 24.56 1.74 -3.57
C GLY A 233 24.85 1.79 -5.07
N GLN A 234 24.83 0.66 -5.76
CA GLN A 234 25.12 0.54 -7.20
C GLN A 234 23.85 0.81 -8.03
N TYR A 235 23.24 1.98 -7.83
CA TYR A 235 21.93 2.34 -8.41
C TYR A 235 21.90 2.27 -9.94
N ASN A 236 23.02 2.63 -10.59
CA ASN A 236 23.17 2.56 -12.04
C ASN A 236 23.14 1.12 -12.58
N LEU A 237 23.52 0.13 -11.79
CA LEU A 237 23.45 -1.29 -12.14
C LEU A 237 22.11 -1.92 -11.70
N ALA A 238 21.50 -1.44 -10.63
CA ALA A 238 20.19 -1.92 -10.16
C ALA A 238 19.06 -1.62 -11.16
N ILE A 239 19.07 -0.43 -11.78
CA ILE A 239 18.04 0.02 -12.71
C ILE A 239 17.83 -0.96 -13.88
N PRO A 240 18.85 -1.37 -14.65
CA PRO A 240 18.70 -2.34 -15.72
C PRO A 240 18.15 -3.70 -15.27
N GLU A 241 18.44 -4.12 -14.04
CA GLU A 241 17.90 -5.37 -13.49
C GLU A 241 16.41 -5.23 -13.17
N TYR A 242 15.98 -4.09 -12.58
CA TYR A 242 14.55 -3.81 -12.47
C TYR A 242 13.86 -3.75 -13.83
N ASP A 243 14.49 -3.20 -14.87
CA ASP A 243 13.92 -3.17 -16.22
C ASP A 243 13.72 -4.58 -16.81
N LYS A 244 14.65 -5.52 -16.54
CA LYS A 244 14.48 -6.93 -16.92
C LYS A 244 13.31 -7.56 -16.17
N ALA A 245 13.18 -7.31 -14.88
CA ALA A 245 12.05 -7.80 -14.08
C ALA A 245 10.70 -7.23 -14.59
N ILE A 246 10.65 -5.93 -14.91
CA ILE A 246 9.51 -5.24 -15.51
C ILE A 246 9.16 -5.82 -16.89
N ALA A 247 10.13 -6.19 -17.68
CA ALA A 247 9.88 -6.78 -19.00
C ALA A 247 9.16 -8.15 -18.89
N ILE A 248 9.38 -8.89 -17.81
CA ILE A 248 8.70 -10.16 -17.53
C ILE A 248 7.30 -9.93 -16.93
N GLU A 249 7.21 -9.04 -15.93
CA GLU A 249 5.96 -8.72 -15.21
C GLU A 249 5.66 -7.21 -15.28
N PRO A 250 5.15 -6.72 -16.42
CA PRO A 250 5.00 -5.29 -16.69
C PRO A 250 3.93 -4.58 -15.85
N ASN A 251 3.08 -5.31 -15.16
CA ASN A 251 2.00 -4.77 -14.33
C ASN A 251 2.34 -4.78 -12.83
N PHE A 252 3.55 -5.14 -12.46
CA PHE A 252 4.03 -5.09 -11.07
C PHE A 252 4.57 -3.71 -10.74
N THR A 253 3.67 -2.85 -10.23
CA THR A 253 3.96 -1.41 -10.03
C THR A 253 5.06 -1.15 -9.02
N PHE A 254 5.27 -2.02 -8.03
CA PHE A 254 6.37 -1.89 -7.07
C PHE A 254 7.76 -1.94 -7.74
N LEU A 255 7.91 -2.66 -8.87
CA LEU A 255 9.17 -2.68 -9.63
C LEU A 255 9.50 -1.30 -10.22
N TYR A 256 8.48 -0.61 -10.75
CA TYR A 256 8.63 0.75 -11.24
C TYR A 256 8.95 1.74 -10.12
N LEU A 257 8.34 1.56 -8.94
CA LEU A 257 8.62 2.38 -7.76
C LEU A 257 10.08 2.22 -7.33
N ARG A 258 10.59 1.01 -7.33
CA ARG A 258 12.01 0.74 -6.99
C ARG A 258 12.96 1.31 -8.05
N ALA A 259 12.72 1.05 -9.34
CA ALA A 259 13.52 1.63 -10.42
C ALA A 259 13.50 3.16 -10.38
N GLY A 260 12.33 3.79 -10.21
CA GLY A 260 12.20 5.24 -10.06
C GLY A 260 12.94 5.79 -8.85
N ALA A 261 12.91 5.10 -7.71
CA ALA A 261 13.66 5.47 -6.52
C ALA A 261 15.17 5.41 -6.75
N ASN A 262 15.66 4.40 -7.47
CA ASN A 262 17.08 4.29 -7.83
C ASN A 262 17.52 5.43 -8.78
N TYR A 263 16.70 5.81 -9.76
CA TYR A 263 16.96 7.00 -10.58
C TYR A 263 17.03 8.27 -9.71
N ARG A 264 16.13 8.43 -8.74
CA ARG A 264 16.13 9.59 -7.83
C ARG A 264 17.39 9.62 -6.97
N ARG A 265 17.82 8.49 -6.41
CA ARG A 265 19.07 8.39 -5.63
C ARG A 265 20.31 8.69 -6.50
N LEU A 266 20.32 8.20 -7.74
CA LEU A 266 21.37 8.50 -8.72
C LEU A 266 21.40 10.01 -9.01
N ALA A 267 20.25 10.66 -9.21
CA ALA A 267 20.18 12.09 -9.45
C ALA A 267 20.68 12.91 -8.25
N LEU A 268 20.36 12.50 -7.01
CA LEU A 268 20.84 13.14 -5.78
C LEU A 268 22.37 13.12 -5.64
N ALA A 269 23.02 12.11 -6.20
CA ALA A 269 24.50 12.02 -6.19
C ALA A 269 25.18 12.95 -7.21
N ILE A 270 24.42 13.55 -8.13
CA ILE A 270 24.95 14.45 -9.16
C ILE A 270 24.95 15.88 -8.62
N LEU A 271 26.13 16.46 -8.44
CA LEU A 271 26.31 17.82 -7.88
C LEU A 271 25.83 18.94 -8.81
N ASP A 272 25.91 18.76 -10.14
CA ASP A 272 25.40 19.75 -11.10
C ASP A 272 23.89 19.61 -11.29
N PRO A 273 23.09 20.61 -10.88
CA PRO A 273 21.62 20.54 -11.02
C PRO A 273 21.14 20.38 -12.46
N LYS A 274 21.90 20.89 -13.44
CA LYS A 274 21.54 20.73 -14.86
C LYS A 274 21.75 19.30 -15.35
N ALA A 275 22.79 18.65 -14.87
CA ALA A 275 23.05 17.25 -15.16
C ALA A 275 22.12 16.30 -14.37
N ALA A 276 21.73 16.66 -13.15
CA ALA A 276 20.80 15.90 -12.33
C ALA A 276 19.36 15.90 -12.87
N ARG A 277 18.90 17.02 -13.44
CA ARG A 277 17.51 17.20 -13.91
C ARG A 277 17.03 16.06 -14.83
N PRO A 278 17.71 15.67 -15.92
CA PRO A 278 17.23 14.60 -16.80
C PRO A 278 17.14 13.24 -16.08
N VAL A 279 17.94 13.02 -15.04
CA VAL A 279 17.88 11.78 -14.24
C VAL A 279 16.66 11.79 -13.31
N TYR A 280 16.33 12.95 -12.72
CA TYR A 280 15.05 13.13 -12.01
C TYR A 280 13.83 12.96 -12.93
N GLU A 281 13.90 13.48 -14.16
CA GLU A 281 12.82 13.31 -15.13
C GLU A 281 12.60 11.83 -15.47
N LYS A 282 13.66 11.02 -15.56
CA LYS A 282 13.55 9.55 -15.68
C LYS A 282 12.87 8.93 -14.45
N SER A 283 13.23 9.35 -13.25
CA SER A 283 12.55 8.91 -12.02
C SER A 283 11.04 9.19 -12.09
N LEU A 284 10.64 10.39 -12.54
CA LEU A 284 9.22 10.77 -12.70
C LEU A 284 8.51 9.87 -13.72
N GLU A 285 9.14 9.53 -14.87
CA GLU A 285 8.56 8.63 -15.86
C GLU A 285 8.16 7.27 -15.25
N TYR A 286 9.02 6.68 -14.43
CA TYR A 286 8.75 5.41 -13.76
C TYR A 286 7.61 5.52 -12.74
N PHE A 287 7.60 6.55 -11.90
CA PHE A 287 6.54 6.75 -10.93
C PHE A 287 5.19 7.03 -11.57
N GLN A 288 5.16 7.84 -12.65
CA GLN A 288 3.96 8.11 -13.42
C GLN A 288 3.42 6.84 -14.06
N LYS A 289 4.31 5.96 -14.55
CA LYS A 289 3.90 4.68 -15.13
C LYS A 289 3.32 3.75 -14.06
N ALA A 290 3.90 3.73 -12.85
CA ALA A 290 3.33 3.01 -11.72
C ALA A 290 1.91 3.51 -11.36
N ALA A 291 1.71 4.84 -11.31
CA ALA A 291 0.40 5.44 -11.04
C ALA A 291 -0.63 5.06 -12.11
N LEU A 292 -0.25 5.13 -13.39
CA LEU A 292 -1.12 4.77 -14.52
C LEU A 292 -1.52 3.29 -14.49
N ILE A 293 -0.57 2.38 -14.20
CA ILE A 293 -0.86 0.95 -14.09
C ILE A 293 -1.80 0.70 -12.92
N ASN A 294 -1.56 1.30 -11.74
CA ASN A 294 -2.43 1.18 -10.58
C ASN A 294 -3.87 1.63 -10.90
N GLU A 295 -4.04 2.73 -11.65
CA GLU A 295 -5.35 3.18 -12.12
C GLU A 295 -6.01 2.14 -13.03
N GLN A 296 -5.26 1.57 -13.98
CA GLN A 296 -5.77 0.57 -14.93
C GLN A 296 -6.22 -0.73 -14.26
N ILE A 297 -5.48 -1.20 -13.24
CA ILE A 297 -5.80 -2.43 -12.50
C ILE A 297 -6.67 -2.18 -11.26
N GLY A 298 -7.05 -0.92 -10.98
CA GLY A 298 -7.92 -0.54 -9.88
C GLY A 298 -7.28 -0.59 -8.50
N VAL A 299 -5.95 -0.53 -8.42
CA VAL A 299 -5.20 -0.48 -7.16
C VAL A 299 -5.16 0.95 -6.63
N LYS A 300 -5.62 1.13 -5.39
CA LYS A 300 -5.59 2.44 -4.69
C LYS A 300 -4.32 2.52 -3.84
N ASP A 301 -3.24 3.04 -4.41
CA ASP A 301 -1.96 3.18 -3.74
C ASP A 301 -1.46 4.64 -3.88
N PRO A 302 -1.30 5.39 -2.79
CA PRO A 302 -0.79 6.76 -2.80
C PRO A 302 0.71 6.85 -3.10
N THR A 303 1.46 5.75 -2.99
CA THR A 303 2.92 5.72 -3.05
C THR A 303 3.52 6.32 -4.32
N PRO A 304 2.97 6.05 -5.54
CA PRO A 304 3.47 6.69 -6.76
C PRO A 304 3.39 8.22 -6.69
N TYR A 305 2.27 8.77 -6.23
CA TYR A 305 2.05 10.23 -6.13
C TYR A 305 2.97 10.87 -5.10
N LEU A 306 3.18 10.24 -3.94
CA LEU A 306 4.13 10.71 -2.93
C LEU A 306 5.57 10.68 -3.47
N SER A 307 5.92 9.66 -4.26
CA SER A 307 7.24 9.54 -4.90
C SER A 307 7.46 10.62 -5.96
N ILE A 308 6.44 10.92 -6.77
CA ILE A 308 6.43 12.04 -7.73
C ILE A 308 6.60 13.37 -6.99
N SER A 309 5.84 13.59 -5.92
CA SER A 309 5.93 14.81 -5.11
C SER A 309 7.33 15.04 -4.55
N ARG A 310 7.95 14.00 -3.99
CA ARG A 310 9.33 14.06 -3.48
C ARG A 310 10.32 14.43 -4.60
N THR A 311 10.16 13.86 -5.79
CA THR A 311 11.03 14.15 -6.93
C THR A 311 10.85 15.60 -7.41
N TYR A 312 9.62 16.10 -7.53
CA TYR A 312 9.35 17.51 -7.84
C TYR A 312 9.89 18.47 -6.77
N SER A 313 9.80 18.07 -5.49
CA SER A 313 10.38 18.87 -4.38
C SER A 313 11.89 19.00 -4.50
N GLN A 314 12.61 17.97 -4.95
CA GLN A 314 14.05 17.99 -5.21
C GLN A 314 14.39 18.84 -6.44
N LEU A 315 13.51 18.88 -7.43
CA LEU A 315 13.61 19.76 -8.61
C LEU A 315 13.28 21.24 -8.28
N GLY A 316 12.76 21.54 -7.07
CA GLY A 316 12.26 22.87 -6.67
C GLY A 316 10.89 23.20 -7.27
N GLU A 317 10.20 22.26 -7.86
CA GLU A 317 8.91 22.42 -8.51
C GLU A 317 7.76 22.16 -7.49
N PHE A 318 7.72 23.01 -6.43
CA PHE A 318 6.86 22.77 -5.27
C PHE A 318 5.36 22.81 -5.57
N PHE A 319 4.92 23.55 -6.60
CA PHE A 319 3.52 23.53 -7.00
C PHE A 319 3.10 22.16 -7.53
N ALA A 320 3.90 21.59 -8.42
CA ALA A 320 3.68 20.23 -8.92
C ALA A 320 3.78 19.19 -7.80
N ALA A 321 4.71 19.38 -6.87
CA ALA A 321 4.83 18.53 -5.68
C ALA A 321 3.54 18.57 -4.84
N ALA A 322 2.97 19.74 -4.55
CA ALA A 322 1.75 19.88 -3.76
C ALA A 322 0.55 19.19 -4.43
N LEU A 323 0.38 19.36 -5.74
CA LEU A 323 -0.70 18.68 -6.48
C LEU A 323 -0.64 17.16 -6.35
N ASN A 324 0.57 16.59 -6.35
CA ASN A 324 0.73 15.15 -6.21
C ASN A 324 0.49 14.68 -4.76
N VAL A 325 0.84 15.46 -3.72
CA VAL A 325 0.44 15.10 -2.34
C VAL A 325 -1.07 15.19 -2.16
N GLN A 326 -1.72 16.20 -2.77
CA GLN A 326 -3.19 16.29 -2.77
C GLN A 326 -3.83 15.08 -3.45
N ALA A 327 -3.30 14.63 -4.60
CA ALA A 327 -3.75 13.40 -5.26
C ALA A 327 -3.58 12.16 -4.36
N ALA A 328 -2.47 12.06 -3.61
CA ALA A 328 -2.28 10.98 -2.64
C ALA A 328 -3.34 11.00 -1.51
N LEU A 329 -3.79 12.19 -1.08
CA LEU A 329 -4.85 12.34 -0.08
C LEU A 329 -6.24 11.91 -0.58
N GLU A 330 -6.46 11.78 -1.90
CA GLU A 330 -7.70 11.20 -2.43
C GLU A 330 -7.81 9.70 -2.13
N PHE A 331 -6.67 9.01 -1.98
CA PHE A 331 -6.62 7.59 -1.62
C PHE A 331 -6.65 7.36 -0.11
N GLU A 332 -5.97 8.22 0.66
CA GLU A 332 -5.88 8.14 2.12
C GLU A 332 -6.22 9.49 2.79
N PRO A 333 -7.49 9.91 2.76
CA PRO A 333 -7.90 11.24 3.23
C PRO A 333 -7.73 11.45 4.74
N THR A 334 -7.50 10.38 5.51
CA THR A 334 -7.34 10.44 6.97
C THR A 334 -5.90 10.20 7.44
N ASN A 335 -4.95 10.03 6.51
CA ASN A 335 -3.55 9.76 6.87
C ASN A 335 -2.82 11.05 7.27
N PRO A 336 -2.49 11.25 8.56
CA PRO A 336 -1.87 12.47 9.06
C PRO A 336 -0.45 12.70 8.50
N ASP A 337 0.28 11.65 8.12
CA ASP A 337 1.63 11.78 7.54
C ASP A 337 1.58 12.47 6.17
N ILE A 338 0.58 12.15 5.34
CA ILE A 338 0.39 12.80 4.04
C ILE A 338 0.07 14.29 4.22
N TYR A 339 -0.71 14.67 5.26
CA TYR A 339 -0.91 16.09 5.60
C TYR A 339 0.40 16.75 6.03
N GLY A 340 1.25 16.05 6.78
CA GLY A 340 2.57 16.54 7.16
C GLY A 340 3.44 16.81 5.92
N GLN A 341 3.49 15.88 4.98
CA GLN A 341 4.20 16.04 3.72
C GLN A 341 3.65 17.21 2.91
N LEU A 342 2.32 17.38 2.81
CA LEU A 342 1.69 18.52 2.14
C LEU A 342 2.08 19.84 2.80
N GLY A 343 2.03 19.89 4.14
CA GLY A 343 2.41 21.08 4.90
C GLY A 343 3.88 21.49 4.69
N VAL A 344 4.80 20.52 4.61
CA VAL A 344 6.21 20.77 4.28
C VAL A 344 6.37 21.30 2.86
N VAL A 345 5.66 20.74 1.89
CA VAL A 345 5.68 21.23 0.50
C VAL A 345 5.11 22.62 0.39
N TYR A 346 4.00 22.93 1.07
CA TYR A 346 3.44 24.28 1.14
C TYR A 346 4.41 25.27 1.78
N PHE A 347 5.09 24.89 2.86
CA PHE A 347 6.12 25.71 3.48
C PHE A 347 7.24 26.04 2.47
N ARG A 348 7.76 25.06 1.75
CA ARG A 348 8.81 25.24 0.73
C ARG A 348 8.32 26.09 -0.45
N SER A 349 7.05 26.02 -0.80
CA SER A 349 6.44 26.88 -1.83
C SER A 349 6.07 28.28 -1.34
N ARG A 350 6.35 28.61 -0.07
CA ARG A 350 5.96 29.84 0.63
C ARG A 350 4.44 30.05 0.77
N ASN A 351 3.66 28.98 0.63
CA ASN A 351 2.24 28.96 0.98
C ASN A 351 2.11 28.69 2.49
N TYR A 352 2.44 29.68 3.31
CA TYR A 352 2.48 29.52 4.76
C TYR A 352 1.10 29.31 5.38
N GLU A 353 0.04 29.88 4.82
CA GLU A 353 -1.33 29.69 5.29
C GLU A 353 -1.79 28.25 5.07
N GLY A 354 -1.61 27.70 3.87
CA GLY A 354 -1.88 26.30 3.59
C GLY A 354 -1.03 25.34 4.44
N SER A 355 0.23 25.73 4.70
CA SER A 355 1.14 24.97 5.56
C SER A 355 0.61 24.85 7.00
N ILE A 356 0.05 25.91 7.58
CA ILE A 356 -0.54 25.89 8.93
C ILE A 356 -1.64 24.86 9.02
N PHE A 357 -2.62 24.88 8.10
CA PHE A 357 -3.75 23.95 8.13
C PHE A 357 -3.28 22.50 7.99
N SER A 358 -2.41 22.22 7.04
CA SER A 358 -1.91 20.87 6.78
C SER A 358 -1.07 20.34 7.94
N LEU A 359 -0.13 21.14 8.47
CA LEU A 359 0.72 20.72 9.60
C LEU A 359 -0.07 20.58 10.90
N LYS A 360 -1.08 21.44 11.15
CA LYS A 360 -1.99 21.28 12.28
C LYS A 360 -2.70 19.94 12.23
N CYS A 361 -3.27 19.58 11.06
CA CYS A 361 -3.91 18.28 10.88
C CYS A 361 -2.94 17.13 11.12
N ALA A 362 -1.69 17.26 10.65
CA ALA A 362 -0.67 16.22 10.82
C ALA A 362 -0.29 15.96 12.28
N ILE A 363 -0.11 17.01 13.10
CA ILE A 363 0.48 16.86 14.44
C ILE A 363 -0.54 16.98 15.60
N ARG A 364 -1.62 17.73 15.41
CA ARG A 364 -2.68 17.92 16.43
C ARG A 364 -3.96 17.17 16.08
N GLY A 365 -4.08 16.73 14.85
CA GLY A 365 -5.34 16.26 14.29
C GLY A 365 -6.26 17.43 13.93
N CYS A 366 -7.32 17.13 13.21
CA CYS A 366 -8.30 18.11 12.81
C CYS A 366 -9.65 17.49 12.48
N SER A 367 -10.69 18.34 12.42
CA SER A 367 -12.01 17.97 11.95
C SER A 367 -12.03 17.72 10.44
N GLY A 368 -13.11 17.13 9.92
CA GLY A 368 -13.31 16.96 8.49
C GLY A 368 -13.30 18.28 7.72
N ASP A 369 -13.87 19.33 8.28
CA ASP A 369 -13.89 20.66 7.66
C ASP A 369 -12.47 21.28 7.60
N ASP A 370 -11.70 21.20 8.69
CA ASP A 370 -10.31 21.67 8.74
C ASP A 370 -9.41 20.85 7.80
N SER A 371 -9.64 19.54 7.68
CA SER A 371 -8.88 18.68 6.77
C SER A 371 -9.11 19.07 5.31
N CYS A 372 -10.32 19.46 4.97
CA CYS A 372 -10.65 19.96 3.64
C CYS A 372 -9.88 21.26 3.32
N LEU A 373 -9.85 22.21 4.27
CA LEU A 373 -9.03 23.44 4.14
C LEU A 373 -7.54 23.10 4.00
N GLY A 374 -7.04 22.16 4.78
CA GLY A 374 -5.66 21.67 4.70
C GLY A 374 -5.29 21.11 3.33
N ARG A 375 -6.24 20.46 2.63
CA ARG A 375 -6.06 19.97 1.27
C ARG A 375 -6.10 21.07 0.19
N GLY A 376 -6.45 22.31 0.56
CA GLY A 376 -6.52 23.43 -0.37
C GLY A 376 -7.75 23.42 -1.28
N LEU A 377 -8.81 22.74 -0.88
CA LEU A 377 -10.06 22.71 -1.63
C LEU A 377 -10.87 23.99 -1.39
N GLU A 378 -11.24 24.69 -2.45
CA GLU A 378 -11.96 25.98 -2.38
C GLU A 378 -13.38 25.87 -1.80
N LYS A 379 -13.97 24.66 -1.78
CA LYS A 379 -15.34 24.42 -1.34
C LYS A 379 -15.41 23.32 -0.30
N CYS A 380 -14.91 23.62 0.88
CA CYS A 380 -15.08 22.78 2.05
C CYS A 380 -16.45 23.06 2.66
N ASN A 381 -17.49 22.43 2.17
CA ASN A 381 -18.84 22.61 2.66
C ASN A 381 -19.47 21.26 2.98
N SER A 382 -20.00 21.12 4.20
CA SER A 382 -20.81 19.97 4.66
C SER A 382 -22.00 19.65 3.74
N ALA A 383 -22.37 20.56 2.83
CA ALA A 383 -23.39 20.36 1.81
C ALA A 383 -22.97 19.41 0.66
N LEU A 384 -21.68 19.03 0.55
CA LEU A 384 -21.17 18.17 -0.53
C LEU A 384 -21.24 16.67 -0.22
N GLY A 385 -21.72 16.29 0.96
CA GLY A 385 -21.96 14.90 1.36
C GLY A 385 -21.15 14.46 2.58
N PRO A 386 -21.50 13.33 3.20
CA PRO A 386 -20.88 12.82 4.42
C PRO A 386 -19.39 12.49 4.26
N GLU A 387 -18.90 12.23 3.05
CA GLU A 387 -17.49 11.95 2.78
C GLU A 387 -16.53 13.07 3.20
N TYR A 388 -17.01 14.33 3.27
CA TYR A 388 -16.21 15.50 3.65
C TYR A 388 -16.26 15.82 5.14
N SER A 389 -17.34 15.44 5.84
CA SER A 389 -17.56 15.79 7.25
C SER A 389 -17.08 14.72 8.24
N GLU A 390 -16.87 13.46 7.81
CA GLU A 390 -16.55 12.35 8.69
C GLU A 390 -15.05 12.06 8.85
N ASN A 391 -14.19 12.69 8.04
CA ASN A 391 -12.75 12.44 8.07
C ASN A 391 -12.05 13.21 9.19
N THR A 392 -12.28 12.81 10.44
CA THR A 392 -11.49 13.28 11.57
C THR A 392 -10.08 12.68 11.51
N ILE A 393 -9.08 13.54 11.55
CA ILE A 393 -7.67 13.15 11.53
C ILE A 393 -7.14 13.12 12.95
N ILE A 394 -6.48 12.02 13.31
CA ILE A 394 -5.77 11.89 14.57
C ILE A 394 -4.32 12.30 14.34
N GLY A 395 -3.83 13.29 15.11
CA GLY A 395 -2.47 13.81 14.95
C GLY A 395 -1.40 12.78 15.32
N LEU A 396 -0.27 12.85 14.64
CA LEU A 396 0.91 12.03 14.90
C LEU A 396 1.62 12.50 16.17
N PRO A 397 2.08 11.59 17.03
CA PRO A 397 2.97 11.94 18.11
C PRO A 397 4.33 12.41 17.57
N ILE A 398 5.05 13.19 18.37
CA ILE A 398 6.41 13.59 18.02
C ILE A 398 7.33 12.36 18.06
N SER A 399 8.19 12.25 17.06
CA SER A 399 9.15 11.15 16.90
C SER A 399 10.25 11.60 15.93
N PRO A 400 11.35 10.86 15.76
CA PRO A 400 12.36 11.17 14.75
C PRO A 400 11.79 11.38 13.34
N ASN A 401 10.72 10.65 13.01
CA ASN A 401 10.08 10.71 11.70
C ASN A 401 9.13 11.90 11.54
N THR A 402 8.57 12.42 12.61
CA THR A 402 7.52 13.43 12.57
C THR A 402 7.98 14.81 13.08
N ILE A 403 9.14 14.90 13.74
CA ILE A 403 9.68 16.13 14.33
C ILE A 403 9.79 17.27 13.32
N VAL A 404 10.00 16.95 12.03
CA VAL A 404 10.04 17.93 10.94
C VAL A 404 8.73 18.69 10.81
N TYR A 405 7.61 18.04 11.00
CA TYR A 405 6.29 18.66 10.96
C TYR A 405 6.10 19.63 12.12
N TYR A 406 6.60 19.27 13.30
CA TYR A 406 6.52 20.08 14.51
C TYR A 406 7.34 21.37 14.38
N TYR A 407 8.64 21.28 14.10
CA TYR A 407 9.46 22.50 14.07
C TYR A 407 9.11 23.42 12.89
N ILE A 408 8.67 22.88 11.74
CA ILE A 408 8.18 23.71 10.63
C ILE A 408 6.87 24.40 11.04
N TYR A 409 5.94 23.71 11.70
CA TYR A 409 4.69 24.30 12.17
C TYR A 409 4.96 25.46 13.14
N GLY A 410 5.79 25.25 14.15
CA GLY A 410 6.20 26.29 15.08
C GLY A 410 6.85 27.50 14.38
N SER A 411 7.72 27.21 13.39
CA SER A 411 8.39 28.27 12.60
C SER A 411 7.41 29.08 11.77
N VAL A 412 6.41 28.46 11.16
CA VAL A 412 5.39 29.16 10.36
C VAL A 412 4.49 30.00 11.27
N LEU A 413 4.08 29.46 12.42
CA LEU A 413 3.28 30.18 13.41
C LEU A 413 4.01 31.43 13.92
N SER A 414 5.29 31.29 14.31
CA SER A 414 6.09 32.42 14.77
C SER A 414 6.27 33.51 13.70
N ALA A 415 6.56 33.08 12.46
CA ALA A 415 6.76 33.96 11.31
C ALA A 415 5.51 34.75 10.91
N LEU A 416 4.34 34.15 11.02
CA LEU A 416 3.07 34.79 10.69
C LEU A 416 2.44 35.55 11.88
N SER A 417 3.02 35.45 13.08
CA SER A 417 2.53 36.17 14.24
C SER A 417 2.60 37.71 14.04
N ARG A 418 1.56 38.40 14.48
CA ARG A 418 1.41 39.86 14.45
C ARG A 418 0.81 40.31 15.76
N PRO A 419 0.96 41.59 16.16
CA PRO A 419 0.40 42.09 17.42
C PRO A 419 -1.11 41.88 17.60
N ARG A 420 -1.85 41.85 16.47
CA ARG A 420 -3.32 41.63 16.47
C ARG A 420 -3.75 40.20 16.21
N ASP A 421 -2.84 39.37 15.71
CA ASP A 421 -3.03 37.94 15.44
C ASP A 421 -1.78 37.16 15.88
N ASN A 422 -1.65 37.06 17.21
CA ASN A 422 -0.46 36.52 17.84
C ASN A 422 -0.61 34.99 18.04
N LYS A 423 0.18 34.24 17.27
CA LYS A 423 0.24 32.75 17.31
C LYS A 423 1.44 32.24 18.13
N CYS A 424 2.20 33.15 18.77
CA CYS A 424 3.43 32.79 19.51
C CYS A 424 3.18 31.90 20.72
N GLY A 425 1.98 31.97 21.33
CA GLY A 425 1.64 31.03 22.42
C GLY A 425 1.69 29.58 21.96
N GLU A 426 1.06 29.26 20.83
CA GLU A 426 1.09 27.95 20.24
C GLU A 426 2.47 27.57 19.69
N ALA A 427 3.15 28.52 19.01
CA ALA A 427 4.50 28.28 18.51
C ALA A 427 5.48 27.88 19.63
N ASN A 428 5.48 28.62 20.77
CA ASN A 428 6.35 28.31 21.90
C ASN A 428 6.03 26.96 22.56
N GLN A 429 4.75 26.57 22.59
CA GLN A 429 4.36 25.23 23.05
C GLN A 429 4.98 24.14 22.16
N ILE A 430 4.86 24.27 20.82
CA ILE A 430 5.45 23.35 19.85
C ILE A 430 6.97 23.29 20.02
N PHE A 431 7.64 24.43 20.13
CA PHE A 431 9.09 24.45 20.32
C PHE A 431 9.53 23.78 21.63
N SER A 432 8.74 23.92 22.70
CA SER A 432 8.97 23.20 23.96
C SER A 432 8.86 21.69 23.78
N GLU A 433 7.87 21.19 23.02
CA GLU A 433 7.73 19.78 22.70
C GLU A 433 8.90 19.24 21.87
N VAL A 434 9.34 20.01 20.85
CA VAL A 434 10.53 19.67 20.06
C VAL A 434 11.78 19.57 20.94
N ARG A 435 12.01 20.55 21.85
CA ARG A 435 13.15 20.50 22.79
C ARG A 435 13.08 19.30 23.73
N ALA A 436 11.89 18.99 24.23
CA ALA A 436 11.69 17.86 25.13
C ALA A 436 12.05 16.52 24.43
N GLU A 437 11.62 16.37 23.17
CA GLU A 437 11.94 15.19 22.35
C GLU A 437 13.44 15.07 22.09
N LEU A 438 14.12 16.16 21.71
CA LEU A 438 15.56 16.15 21.45
C LEU A 438 16.39 15.81 22.72
N VAL A 439 15.90 16.21 23.89
CA VAL A 439 16.55 15.88 25.17
C VAL A 439 16.28 14.42 25.59
N ALA A 440 15.06 13.92 25.30
CA ALA A 440 14.69 12.56 25.65
C ALA A 440 15.38 11.51 24.76
N ASN A 441 15.62 11.82 23.49
CA ASN A 441 16.14 10.89 22.50
C ASN A 441 17.34 11.47 21.71
N PRO A 442 18.45 11.88 22.36
CA PRO A 442 19.54 12.60 21.71
C PRO A 442 20.23 11.77 20.59
N ASP A 443 20.34 10.47 20.79
CA ASP A 443 21.00 9.55 19.86
C ASP A 443 20.26 9.41 18.53
N ALA A 444 18.95 9.65 18.54
CA ALA A 444 18.10 9.59 17.33
C ALA A 444 18.28 10.80 16.41
N TYR A 445 18.95 11.87 16.86
CA TYR A 445 19.07 13.17 16.16
C TYR A 445 20.51 13.63 15.94
N THR A 446 21.50 12.76 16.05
CA THR A 446 22.93 13.12 16.01
C THR A 446 23.29 14.01 14.84
N ASP A 447 22.81 13.71 13.63
CA ASP A 447 23.15 14.44 12.40
C ASP A 447 22.33 15.74 12.19
N GLY A 448 21.19 15.90 12.88
CA GLY A 448 20.26 17.02 12.69
C GLY A 448 20.06 17.91 13.91
N TYR A 449 20.53 17.51 15.07
CA TYR A 449 20.25 18.16 16.36
C TYR A 449 20.48 19.66 16.34
N GLN A 450 21.69 20.10 15.95
CA GLN A 450 22.06 21.52 15.96
C GLN A 450 21.20 22.35 14.97
N THR A 451 20.86 21.77 13.84
CA THR A 451 19.99 22.43 12.86
C THR A 451 18.59 22.66 13.41
N ILE A 452 17.99 21.63 14.02
CA ILE A 452 16.65 21.73 14.62
C ILE A 452 16.66 22.75 15.74
N ILE A 453 17.67 22.73 16.64
CA ILE A 453 17.80 23.71 17.71
C ILE A 453 17.92 25.14 17.18
N ASN A 454 18.70 25.37 16.13
CA ASN A 454 18.85 26.70 15.53
C ASN A 454 17.52 27.22 14.96
N ILE A 455 16.72 26.35 14.33
CA ILE A 455 15.38 26.70 13.81
C ILE A 455 14.44 27.04 14.96
N VAL A 456 14.43 26.25 16.02
CA VAL A 456 13.63 26.51 17.22
C VAL A 456 14.01 27.83 17.85
N GLN A 457 15.30 28.12 18.07
CA GLN A 457 15.80 29.35 18.64
C GLN A 457 15.41 30.57 17.79
N ALA A 458 15.52 30.48 16.48
CA ALA A 458 15.10 31.53 15.56
C ALA A 458 13.61 31.86 15.70
N GLY A 459 12.75 30.85 15.78
CA GLY A 459 11.32 31.03 15.98
C GLY A 459 10.97 31.62 17.36
N GLU A 460 11.61 31.19 18.43
CA GLU A 460 11.47 31.75 19.78
C GLU A 460 11.90 33.23 19.82
N ALA A 461 13.02 33.57 19.17
CA ALA A 461 13.50 34.94 19.10
C ALA A 461 12.51 35.88 18.39
N ILE A 462 11.84 35.42 17.32
CA ILE A 462 10.78 36.17 16.65
C ILE A 462 9.62 36.42 17.62
N CYS A 463 9.21 35.43 18.37
CA CYS A 463 8.12 35.58 19.33
C CYS A 463 8.49 36.48 20.50
N GLN A 464 9.75 36.46 20.96
CA GLN A 464 10.25 37.35 22.02
C GLN A 464 10.29 38.81 21.55
N SER A 465 10.81 39.09 20.36
CA SER A 465 10.84 40.45 19.81
C SER A 465 9.42 41.03 19.64
N LEU A 466 8.45 40.21 19.27
CA LEU A 466 7.06 40.61 19.13
C LEU A 466 6.43 40.99 20.50
N ALA A 467 6.87 40.33 21.57
CA ALA A 467 6.41 40.64 22.93
C ALA A 467 7.04 41.92 23.49
N GLU A 468 8.29 42.24 23.12
CA GLU A 468 9.03 43.38 23.62
C GLU A 468 8.69 44.69 22.88
N ASP A 469 8.53 44.66 21.55
CA ASP A 469 8.46 45.88 20.73
C ASP A 469 7.10 46.14 20.08
N GLY A 470 6.18 45.20 20.04
CA GLY A 470 4.91 45.31 19.31
C GLY A 470 5.09 45.51 17.80
N ALA A 471 6.31 45.34 17.25
CA ALA A 471 6.69 45.55 15.86
C ALA A 471 6.93 44.22 15.09
N PRO A 472 6.61 44.14 13.78
CA PRO A 472 6.76 42.93 13.03
C PRO A 472 8.24 42.62 12.69
N ALA A 473 8.77 41.53 13.19
CA ALA A 473 10.10 41.02 12.83
C ALA A 473 10.05 40.29 11.47
N SER A 474 9.90 41.04 10.38
CA SER A 474 9.79 40.41 9.03
C SER A 474 11.12 40.16 8.32
N SER A 475 12.27 40.48 8.91
CA SER A 475 13.57 40.41 8.23
C SER A 475 14.45 39.20 8.59
N VAL A 476 14.16 38.45 9.66
CA VAL A 476 15.06 37.43 10.16
C VAL A 476 14.84 36.05 9.50
N LEU A 477 13.65 35.78 8.95
CA LEU A 477 13.36 34.51 8.30
C LEU A 477 14.00 34.30 6.92
N GLY A 478 14.43 35.38 6.27
CA GLY A 478 15.00 35.31 4.92
C GLY A 478 16.33 34.55 4.85
N GLU A 479 17.13 34.59 5.91
CA GLU A 479 18.46 33.97 5.93
C GLU A 479 18.50 32.62 6.66
N ALA A 480 17.75 32.44 7.74
CA ALA A 480 17.78 31.18 8.49
C ALA A 480 17.00 30.02 7.81
N VAL A 481 15.99 30.37 7.01
CA VAL A 481 15.15 29.36 6.32
C VAL A 481 15.72 28.98 4.94
N THR A 482 16.57 29.82 4.33
CA THR A 482 17.25 29.48 3.08
C THR A 482 18.44 28.55 3.27
N SER A 483 18.92 28.40 4.50
CA SER A 483 19.97 27.46 4.89
C SER A 483 19.43 26.21 5.59
N THR A 484 18.16 25.82 5.34
CA THR A 484 17.80 24.45 5.68
C THR A 484 18.79 23.58 4.91
N PRO A 485 19.72 22.87 5.60
CA PRO A 485 20.38 21.76 4.97
C PRO A 485 19.25 20.92 4.37
N GLU A 486 19.45 20.32 3.24
CA GLU A 486 18.78 19.11 2.86
C GLU A 486 19.00 18.11 4.01
N VAL A 487 18.30 18.34 5.14
CA VAL A 487 17.91 17.20 5.95
C VAL A 487 17.08 16.45 4.95
N GLY A 488 17.72 15.54 4.27
CA GLY A 488 17.02 14.52 3.56
C GLY A 488 15.94 14.14 4.55
N VAL A 489 14.70 14.47 4.21
CA VAL A 489 13.63 13.58 4.61
C VAL A 489 14.25 12.27 4.19
N SER A 490 14.95 11.66 5.15
CA SER A 490 15.58 10.37 4.97
C SER A 490 14.55 9.63 4.18
N ASP A 491 14.92 8.96 3.12
CA ASP A 491 14.02 8.08 2.40
C ASP A 491 13.30 7.24 3.44
N MET A 492 12.33 7.89 4.10
CA MET A 492 11.36 7.29 4.98
C MET A 492 10.21 6.78 4.12
N THR A 493 10.55 6.19 3.06
CA THR A 493 10.08 4.88 2.83
C THR A 493 10.91 4.06 3.84
N ALA A 494 10.34 3.73 4.99
CA ALA A 494 10.39 2.31 5.27
C ALA A 494 10.13 1.71 3.90
N THR A 495 11.20 1.43 3.19
CA THR A 495 11.13 0.50 2.08
C THR A 495 10.30 -0.59 2.69
N PRO A 496 9.10 -0.93 2.18
CA PRO A 496 8.68 -2.26 2.48
C PRO A 496 9.92 -3.04 2.08
N THR A 497 10.71 -3.43 3.08
CA THR A 497 11.56 -4.57 2.92
C THR A 497 10.70 -5.51 2.14
N PRO A 498 11.18 -6.05 1.00
CA PRO A 498 10.37 -6.69 0.02
C PRO A 498 9.23 -7.38 0.64
#